data_76fd776757ed10aeb2525d7742be7745
#
_entry.id   76fd776757ed10aeb2525d7742be7745
#
_cell.length_a   1.000
_cell.length_b   1.000
_cell.length_c   1.000
_cell.angle_alpha   90.00
_cell.angle_beta   90.00
_cell.angle_gamma   90.00
#
_symmetry.space_group_name_H-M   'P 1'
#
loop_
_entity.id
_entity.type
_entity.pdbx_description
1 polymer ?
#
loop_
_entity_poly.entity_id
_entity_poly.type
_entity_poly.pdbx_seq_one_letter_code
_entity_poly.pdbx_strand_id
1 'polypeptide(L)'
;MMKSIAFTGLLLCFLACDGGLPSEVLIQPGFGGTIHFAQNSWPPIDSLVNLWVFASQIYPLDSTSVFAGLFAQPPQIFLYPSDEARVALNVDSAVFFFPLPPSTYKYVGILQHFNATLDIRSFRVVGFYFDPKDSSQPLSVVVKDGQQVAGVNMNVDFRNPTHQPF
;
A
#
# COMPACT_ATOMS: atom_id res chain seq x y z
N MET A 1 66.16 41.63 17.45
CA MET A 1 65.42 40.65 18.30
C MET A 1 63.94 40.91 18.12
N MET A 2 63.34 40.30 17.13
CA MET A 2 61.90 40.31 16.86
C MET A 2 61.68 39.20 15.87
N LYS A 3 60.87 38.18 16.22
CA LYS A 3 60.13 37.27 15.30
C LYS A 3 59.81 35.96 16.04
N SER A 4 58.69 35.89 16.71
CA SER A 4 58.09 34.62 17.10
C SER A 4 56.74 34.86 17.79
N ILE A 5 55.78 35.54 17.18
CA ILE A 5 54.38 35.63 17.67
C ILE A 5 53.44 35.67 16.44
N ALA A 6 53.48 34.68 15.58
CA ALA A 6 52.58 34.65 14.43
C ALA A 6 52.12 33.24 14.02
N PHE A 7 52.22 32.24 14.90
CA PHE A 7 51.85 30.85 14.49
C PHE A 7 50.87 30.11 15.39
N THR A 8 50.31 30.81 16.39
CA THR A 8 49.37 30.16 17.35
C THR A 8 47.89 30.45 17.07
N GLY A 9 47.59 31.27 16.03
CA GLY A 9 46.22 31.66 15.71
C GLY A 9 45.45 30.78 14.72
N LEU A 10 46.10 29.78 14.06
CA LEU A 10 45.47 29.07 12.94
C LEU A 10 44.97 27.65 13.29
N LEU A 11 45.06 27.23 14.54
CA LEU A 11 44.71 25.86 14.93
C LEU A 11 43.36 25.73 15.63
N LEU A 12 42.57 26.78 15.77
CA LEU A 12 41.30 26.77 16.52
C LEU A 12 40.02 26.77 15.64
N CYS A 13 40.18 26.73 14.31
CA CYS A 13 39.01 26.77 13.40
C CYS A 13 38.50 25.38 12.93
N PHE A 14 39.07 24.27 13.41
CA PHE A 14 38.69 22.94 12.94
C PHE A 14 37.75 22.15 13.88
N LEU A 15 37.27 22.74 14.96
CA LEU A 15 36.40 22.05 15.92
C LEU A 15 34.94 22.53 15.92
N ALA A 16 34.50 23.23 14.87
CA ALA A 16 33.13 23.74 14.79
C ALA A 16 32.42 23.21 13.53
N CYS A 17 32.38 21.92 13.33
CA CYS A 17 31.50 21.30 12.35
C CYS A 17 31.23 19.86 12.77
N ASP A 18 30.30 19.65 13.66
CA ASP A 18 29.47 18.46 13.68
C ASP A 18 28.22 18.66 14.57
N GLY A 19 27.48 19.73 14.31
CA GLY A 19 26.07 19.79 14.67
C GLY A 19 25.21 19.27 13.52
N GLY A 20 25.56 18.10 12.97
CA GLY A 20 24.68 17.41 12.04
C GLY A 20 23.38 17.12 12.77
N LEU A 21 22.32 17.87 12.46
CA LEU A 21 20.97 17.52 12.87
C LEU A 21 20.78 16.05 12.44
N PRO A 22 20.37 15.17 13.34
CA PRO A 22 20.03 13.82 12.95
C PRO A 22 19.01 13.95 11.82
N SER A 23 19.31 13.39 10.65
CA SER A 23 18.33 13.32 9.57
C SER A 23 17.18 12.48 10.12
N GLU A 24 16.09 13.11 10.53
CA GLU A 24 14.88 12.38 10.86
C GLU A 24 14.50 11.60 9.60
N VAL A 25 14.66 10.30 9.66
CA VAL A 25 14.18 9.41 8.61
C VAL A 25 12.67 9.50 8.68
N LEU A 26 12.08 10.28 7.78
CA LEU A 26 10.63 10.37 7.64
C LEU A 26 10.13 8.99 7.20
N ILE A 27 9.61 8.23 8.15
CA ILE A 27 8.99 6.93 7.87
C ILE A 27 7.66 7.21 7.17
N GLN A 28 7.56 6.82 5.89
CA GLN A 28 6.32 6.94 5.15
C GLN A 28 5.28 5.98 5.75
N PRO A 29 4.14 6.48 6.25
CA PRO A 29 3.10 5.64 6.81
C PRO A 29 2.46 4.76 5.73
N GLY A 30 1.94 3.61 6.14
CA GLY A 30 1.32 2.67 5.22
C GLY A 30 1.25 1.27 5.81
N PHE A 31 0.90 0.32 4.96
CA PHE A 31 0.94 -1.08 5.32
C PHE A 31 1.54 -1.94 4.21
N GLY A 32 2.05 -3.11 4.58
CA GLY A 32 2.62 -4.04 3.64
C GLY A 32 2.45 -5.50 4.06
N GLY A 33 2.66 -6.38 3.11
CA GLY A 33 2.51 -7.80 3.31
C GLY A 33 2.81 -8.59 2.05
N THR A 34 2.28 -9.80 2.01
CA THR A 34 2.44 -10.72 0.89
C THR A 34 1.08 -11.13 0.36
N ILE A 35 0.93 -11.07 -0.96
CA ILE A 35 -0.20 -11.65 -1.68
C ILE A 35 0.21 -13.05 -2.10
N HIS A 36 -0.54 -14.06 -1.71
CA HIS A 36 -0.35 -15.45 -2.12
C HIS A 36 -1.40 -15.82 -3.16
N PHE A 37 -0.96 -16.30 -4.31
CA PHE A 37 -1.84 -16.72 -5.39
C PHE A 37 -1.99 -18.23 -5.38
N ALA A 38 -3.23 -18.72 -5.42
CA ALA A 38 -3.49 -20.15 -5.48
C ALA A 38 -2.91 -20.75 -6.77
N GLN A 39 -2.28 -21.91 -6.67
CA GLN A 39 -1.66 -22.60 -7.80
C GLN A 39 -2.67 -22.80 -8.93
N ASN A 40 -2.23 -22.57 -10.15
CA ASN A 40 -3.03 -22.70 -11.37
C ASN A 40 -4.35 -21.91 -11.36
N SER A 41 -4.49 -20.89 -10.51
CA SER A 41 -5.72 -20.06 -10.46
C SER A 41 -5.70 -18.89 -11.42
N TRP A 42 -4.54 -18.52 -11.97
CA TRP A 42 -4.41 -17.37 -12.84
C TRP A 42 -5.34 -17.47 -14.06
N PRO A 43 -6.10 -16.42 -14.35
CA PRO A 43 -6.95 -16.37 -15.53
C PRO A 43 -6.11 -16.27 -16.82
N PRO A 44 -6.69 -16.55 -17.99
CA PRO A 44 -6.05 -16.23 -19.26
C PRO A 44 -5.64 -14.76 -19.30
N ILE A 45 -4.53 -14.46 -19.99
CA ILE A 45 -3.97 -13.11 -20.05
C ILE A 45 -4.96 -12.07 -20.58
N ASP A 46 -5.83 -12.46 -21.49
CA ASP A 46 -6.86 -11.61 -22.08
C ASP A 46 -8.00 -11.25 -21.08
N SER A 47 -8.06 -11.98 -19.98
CA SER A 47 -9.04 -11.78 -18.89
C SER A 47 -8.44 -11.10 -17.67
N LEU A 48 -7.29 -10.44 -17.83
CA LEU A 48 -6.60 -9.73 -16.77
C LEU A 48 -6.02 -8.41 -17.29
N VAL A 49 -6.82 -7.36 -17.22
CA VAL A 49 -6.40 -6.01 -17.63
C VAL A 49 -5.47 -5.41 -16.60
N ASN A 50 -5.85 -5.47 -15.32
CA ASN A 50 -5.02 -4.97 -14.20
C ASN A 50 -5.37 -5.63 -12.88
N LEU A 51 -4.47 -5.46 -11.90
CA LEU A 51 -4.62 -5.96 -10.55
C LEU A 51 -4.08 -4.90 -9.57
N TRP A 52 -4.90 -4.52 -8.60
CA TRP A 52 -4.54 -3.54 -7.56
C TRP A 52 -4.73 -4.10 -6.16
N VAL A 53 -3.90 -3.66 -5.25
CA VAL A 53 -4.26 -3.64 -3.83
C VAL A 53 -5.16 -2.44 -3.61
N PHE A 54 -6.32 -2.60 -2.99
CA PHE A 54 -7.15 -1.48 -2.59
C PHE A 54 -7.27 -1.39 -1.06
N ALA A 55 -7.47 -0.18 -0.58
CA ALA A 55 -7.74 0.11 0.82
C ALA A 55 -8.90 1.08 0.94
N SER A 56 -9.94 0.70 1.68
CA SER A 56 -11.15 1.50 1.87
C SER A 56 -11.36 1.85 3.34
N GLN A 57 -11.64 3.11 3.60
CA GLN A 57 -12.10 3.59 4.91
C GLN A 57 -13.59 3.29 5.16
N ILE A 58 -14.31 2.92 4.09
CA ILE A 58 -15.74 2.60 4.10
C ILE A 58 -15.91 1.08 4.06
N TYR A 59 -16.85 0.57 4.84
CA TYR A 59 -17.36 -0.79 4.79
C TYR A 59 -18.73 -0.84 5.46
N PRO A 60 -19.72 -1.56 4.91
CA PRO A 60 -19.68 -2.30 3.63
C PRO A 60 -19.60 -1.38 2.42
N LEU A 61 -19.17 -1.93 1.30
CA LEU A 61 -19.14 -1.25 0.00
C LEU A 61 -20.38 -1.64 -0.82
N ASP A 62 -20.88 -0.67 -1.56
CA ASP A 62 -21.83 -0.86 -2.66
C ASP A 62 -21.39 -0.03 -3.88
N SER A 63 -22.05 -0.20 -5.02
CA SER A 63 -21.67 0.50 -6.25
C SER A 63 -21.63 2.03 -6.09
N THR A 64 -22.53 2.59 -5.28
CA THR A 64 -22.61 4.04 -5.05
C THR A 64 -21.47 4.51 -4.16
N SER A 65 -21.21 3.80 -3.07
CA SER A 65 -20.14 4.15 -2.11
C SER A 65 -18.75 3.97 -2.70
N VAL A 66 -18.55 3.03 -3.63
CA VAL A 66 -17.27 2.87 -4.36
C VAL A 66 -16.96 4.13 -5.16
N PHE A 67 -17.88 4.60 -6.00
CA PHE A 67 -17.66 5.82 -6.77
C PHE A 67 -17.53 7.04 -5.87
N ALA A 68 -18.42 7.19 -4.90
CA ALA A 68 -18.33 8.31 -3.96
C ALA A 68 -17.01 8.33 -3.21
N GLY A 69 -16.50 7.17 -2.76
CA GLY A 69 -15.26 7.06 -2.01
C GLY A 69 -14.00 7.28 -2.84
N LEU A 70 -14.00 6.87 -4.12
CA LEU A 70 -12.89 7.12 -5.04
C LEU A 70 -12.72 8.61 -5.37
N PHE A 71 -13.83 9.33 -5.53
CA PHE A 71 -13.84 10.74 -5.93
C PHE A 71 -14.07 11.71 -4.78
N ALA A 72 -14.15 11.20 -3.53
CA ALA A 72 -14.22 12.05 -2.34
C ALA A 72 -12.99 12.95 -2.20
N GLN A 73 -13.14 14.07 -1.51
CA GLN A 73 -12.05 14.99 -1.20
C GLN A 73 -11.99 15.21 0.32
N PRO A 74 -11.04 14.59 1.04
CA PRO A 74 -10.02 13.64 0.58
C PRO A 74 -10.62 12.28 0.16
N PRO A 75 -9.91 11.49 -0.68
CA PRO A 75 -10.37 10.18 -1.11
C PRO A 75 -10.50 9.23 0.08
N GLN A 76 -11.49 8.33 0.02
CA GLN A 76 -11.76 7.33 1.06
C GLN A 76 -11.44 5.90 0.57
N ILE A 77 -11.22 5.74 -0.72
CA ILE A 77 -10.79 4.50 -1.36
C ILE A 77 -9.51 4.79 -2.14
N PHE A 78 -8.51 3.97 -1.93
CA PHE A 78 -7.17 4.10 -2.48
C PHE A 78 -6.83 2.84 -3.27
N LEU A 79 -6.11 3.00 -4.37
CA LEU A 79 -5.61 1.91 -5.21
C LEU A 79 -4.08 1.95 -5.29
N TYR A 80 -3.45 0.78 -5.25
CA TYR A 80 -2.01 0.62 -5.36
C TYR A 80 -1.67 -0.53 -6.32
N PRO A 81 -0.71 -0.35 -7.20
CA PRO A 81 0.00 0.90 -7.47
C PRO A 81 -0.92 1.92 -8.16
N SER A 82 -0.64 3.21 -7.95
CA SER A 82 -1.46 4.33 -8.48
C SER A 82 -1.12 4.71 -9.92
N ASP A 83 0.03 4.26 -10.40
CA ASP A 83 0.60 4.53 -11.72
C ASP A 83 0.60 3.28 -12.61
N GLU A 84 1.35 3.29 -13.69
CA GLU A 84 1.48 2.18 -14.64
C GLU A 84 2.16 0.93 -14.06
N ALA A 85 2.75 1.01 -12.86
CA ALA A 85 3.27 -0.15 -12.16
C ALA A 85 2.14 -1.13 -11.85
N ARG A 86 2.45 -2.42 -11.88
CA ARG A 86 1.46 -3.48 -11.66
C ARG A 86 1.92 -4.37 -10.51
N VAL A 87 0.97 -4.93 -9.80
CA VAL A 87 1.24 -6.12 -8.99
C VAL A 87 1.79 -7.19 -9.93
N ALA A 88 2.85 -7.89 -9.52
CA ALA A 88 3.47 -8.93 -10.34
C ALA A 88 2.44 -10.00 -10.72
N LEU A 89 2.39 -10.35 -12.02
CA LEU A 89 1.44 -11.31 -12.56
C LEU A 89 2.10 -12.66 -12.80
N ASN A 90 1.32 -13.73 -12.78
CA ASN A 90 1.76 -15.10 -13.01
C ASN A 90 2.90 -15.55 -12.07
N VAL A 91 2.83 -15.12 -10.82
CA VAL A 91 3.75 -15.49 -9.73
C VAL A 91 2.98 -16.23 -8.63
N ASP A 92 3.68 -17.00 -7.80
CA ASP A 92 3.06 -17.68 -6.65
C ASP A 92 2.81 -16.71 -5.50
N SER A 93 3.61 -15.62 -5.42
CA SER A 93 3.43 -14.58 -4.42
C SER A 93 4.03 -13.25 -4.87
N ALA A 94 3.50 -12.15 -4.34
CA ALA A 94 3.99 -10.81 -4.53
C ALA A 94 4.07 -10.07 -3.19
N VAL A 95 5.22 -9.46 -2.90
CA VAL A 95 5.38 -8.57 -1.75
C VAL A 95 4.98 -7.17 -2.16
N PHE A 96 4.28 -6.46 -1.29
CA PHE A 96 3.86 -5.09 -1.54
C PHE A 96 4.05 -4.20 -0.30
N PHE A 97 4.18 -2.91 -0.55
CA PHE A 97 4.02 -1.86 0.45
C PHE A 97 3.13 -0.76 -0.12
N PHE A 98 2.03 -0.49 0.55
CA PHE A 98 1.04 0.51 0.16
C PHE A 98 1.21 1.75 1.04
N PRO A 99 1.83 2.83 0.52
CA PRO A 99 1.93 4.09 1.24
C PRO A 99 0.54 4.73 1.34
N LEU A 100 0.11 5.06 2.56
CA LEU A 100 -1.23 5.58 2.83
C LEU A 100 -1.18 6.59 3.97
N PRO A 101 -2.06 7.60 3.97
CA PRO A 101 -2.19 8.51 5.09
C PRO A 101 -2.65 7.79 6.36
N PRO A 102 -2.33 8.33 7.55
CA PRO A 102 -2.81 7.80 8.82
C PRO A 102 -4.33 7.73 8.85
N SER A 103 -4.87 6.54 9.02
CA SER A 103 -6.32 6.30 9.09
C SER A 103 -6.62 4.85 9.50
N THR A 104 -7.91 4.54 9.65
CA THR A 104 -8.40 3.17 9.77
C THR A 104 -9.01 2.72 8.44
N TYR A 105 -8.40 1.72 7.83
CA TYR A 105 -8.86 1.09 6.60
C TYR A 105 -9.67 -0.15 6.96
N LYS A 106 -10.99 -0.05 6.79
CA LYS A 106 -11.95 -1.08 7.20
C LYS A 106 -12.01 -2.26 6.26
N TYR A 107 -11.61 -2.04 5.01
CA TYR A 107 -11.62 -3.08 3.98
C TYR A 107 -10.38 -2.94 3.10
N VAL A 108 -9.55 -3.97 3.13
CA VAL A 108 -8.31 -4.06 2.34
C VAL A 108 -8.37 -5.33 1.52
N GLY A 109 -8.06 -5.25 0.23
CA GLY A 109 -8.16 -6.43 -0.63
C GLY A 109 -7.47 -6.26 -1.98
N ILE A 110 -7.70 -7.24 -2.83
CA ILE A 110 -7.17 -7.30 -4.19
C ILE A 110 -8.32 -7.12 -5.17
N LEU A 111 -8.23 -6.08 -5.98
CA LEU A 111 -9.19 -5.72 -7.01
C LEU A 111 -8.65 -6.15 -8.38
N GLN A 112 -9.39 -6.98 -9.08
CA GLN A 112 -9.11 -7.36 -10.46
C GLN A 112 -9.96 -6.55 -11.42
N HIS A 113 -9.33 -5.99 -12.46
CA HIS A 113 -10.00 -5.49 -13.65
C HIS A 113 -9.89 -6.57 -14.73
N PHE A 114 -11.01 -7.20 -15.08
CA PHE A 114 -11.02 -8.38 -15.94
C PHE A 114 -11.62 -8.14 -17.34
N ASN A 115 -12.11 -6.93 -17.60
CA ASN A 115 -12.65 -6.54 -18.91
C ASN A 115 -12.16 -5.14 -19.26
N ALA A 116 -11.85 -4.88 -20.51
CA ALA A 116 -11.32 -3.61 -21.00
C ALA A 116 -12.30 -2.41 -20.88
N THR A 117 -13.57 -2.65 -20.55
CA THR A 117 -14.55 -1.58 -20.31
C THR A 117 -14.35 -0.96 -18.92
N LEU A 118 -14.51 0.35 -18.81
CA LEU A 118 -14.50 1.08 -17.53
C LEU A 118 -15.92 1.09 -16.89
N ASP A 119 -16.49 -0.09 -16.72
CA ASP A 119 -17.76 -0.31 -16.00
C ASP A 119 -17.45 -0.95 -14.66
N ILE A 120 -18.20 -0.62 -13.62
CA ILE A 120 -18.07 -1.24 -12.28
C ILE A 120 -18.14 -2.78 -12.38
N ARG A 121 -18.93 -3.30 -13.32
CA ARG A 121 -19.07 -4.74 -13.60
C ARG A 121 -17.82 -5.39 -14.17
N SER A 122 -16.83 -4.59 -14.59
CA SER A 122 -15.53 -5.08 -15.08
C SER A 122 -14.52 -5.28 -13.95
N PHE A 123 -14.92 -5.00 -12.72
CA PHE A 123 -14.09 -5.13 -11.53
C PHE A 123 -14.66 -6.19 -10.60
N ARG A 124 -13.77 -6.92 -9.93
CA ARG A 124 -14.14 -7.85 -8.87
C ARG A 124 -13.07 -7.94 -7.80
N VAL A 125 -13.47 -8.16 -6.56
CA VAL A 125 -12.57 -8.48 -5.47
C VAL A 125 -12.20 -9.96 -5.56
N VAL A 126 -10.93 -10.28 -5.62
CA VAL A 126 -10.43 -11.66 -5.77
C VAL A 126 -9.76 -12.19 -4.51
N GLY A 127 -9.55 -11.34 -3.52
CA GLY A 127 -9.05 -11.67 -2.21
C GLY A 127 -9.12 -10.45 -1.30
N PHE A 128 -9.17 -10.66 0.01
CA PHE A 128 -9.15 -9.57 0.99
C PHE A 128 -8.47 -9.99 2.28
N TYR A 129 -8.08 -9.01 3.08
CA TYR A 129 -7.53 -9.22 4.40
C TYR A 129 -8.66 -9.49 5.39
N PHE A 130 -8.69 -10.68 5.98
CA PHE A 130 -9.79 -11.15 6.82
C PHE A 130 -9.31 -11.58 8.20
N ASP A 131 -10.25 -11.66 9.12
CA ASP A 131 -9.99 -12.22 10.45
C ASP A 131 -9.73 -13.74 10.33
N PRO A 132 -8.60 -14.26 10.83
CA PRO A 132 -8.32 -15.70 10.81
C PRO A 132 -9.39 -16.57 11.48
N LYS A 133 -10.22 -15.98 12.35
CA LYS A 133 -11.33 -16.67 13.02
C LYS A 133 -12.62 -16.65 12.22
N ASP A 134 -12.77 -15.69 11.33
CA ASP A 134 -13.95 -15.54 10.47
C ASP A 134 -13.55 -14.98 9.11
N SER A 135 -13.33 -15.89 8.17
CA SER A 135 -12.91 -15.53 6.81
C SER A 135 -13.97 -14.80 5.99
N SER A 136 -15.17 -14.62 6.51
CA SER A 136 -16.25 -13.85 5.88
C SER A 136 -16.15 -12.35 6.22
N GLN A 137 -15.40 -11.99 7.26
CA GLN A 137 -15.31 -10.62 7.76
C GLN A 137 -13.96 -9.99 7.42
N PRO A 138 -13.95 -8.78 6.84
CA PRO A 138 -12.70 -8.06 6.64
C PRO A 138 -12.11 -7.62 7.97
N LEU A 139 -10.78 -7.72 8.06
CA LEU A 139 -10.03 -7.22 9.18
C LEU A 139 -9.50 -5.80 8.88
N SER A 140 -9.76 -4.87 9.79
CA SER A 140 -9.32 -3.48 9.61
C SER A 140 -7.81 -3.33 9.82
N VAL A 141 -7.19 -2.43 9.06
CA VAL A 141 -5.80 -2.01 9.21
C VAL A 141 -5.76 -0.58 9.74
N VAL A 142 -5.09 -0.38 10.88
CA VAL A 142 -4.92 0.96 11.47
C VAL A 142 -3.51 1.45 11.15
N VAL A 143 -3.40 2.47 10.31
CA VAL A 143 -2.13 3.15 9.98
C VAL A 143 -2.03 4.41 10.85
N LYS A 144 -0.93 4.56 11.57
CA LYS A 144 -0.62 5.76 12.36
C LYS A 144 0.49 6.56 11.69
N ASP A 145 0.61 7.82 12.08
CA ASP A 145 1.69 8.68 11.59
C ASP A 145 3.06 8.07 11.89
N GLY A 146 3.97 8.13 10.91
CA GLY A 146 5.30 7.54 11.00
C GLY A 146 5.34 6.00 11.20
N GLN A 147 4.22 5.28 10.98
CA GLN A 147 4.14 3.84 11.20
C GLN A 147 3.94 3.07 9.91
N GLN A 148 4.69 1.97 9.77
CA GLN A 148 4.47 0.95 8.76
C GLN A 148 3.88 -0.30 9.43
N VAL A 149 2.70 -0.72 8.99
CA VAL A 149 2.04 -1.93 9.46
C VAL A 149 2.46 -3.09 8.57
N ALA A 150 3.11 -4.09 9.14
CA ALA A 150 3.52 -5.30 8.41
C ALA A 150 2.51 -6.45 8.62
N GLY A 151 2.61 -7.48 7.77
CA GLY A 151 1.84 -8.72 7.94
C GLY A 151 0.41 -8.67 7.41
N VAL A 152 0.06 -7.69 6.57
CA VAL A 152 -1.23 -7.65 5.87
C VAL A 152 -1.18 -8.62 4.70
N ASN A 153 -1.25 -9.93 5.03
CA ASN A 153 -1.16 -10.99 4.04
C ASN A 153 -2.53 -11.36 3.50
N MET A 154 -2.62 -11.57 2.18
CA MET A 154 -3.87 -11.87 1.49
C MET A 154 -3.71 -13.09 0.60
N ASN A 155 -4.78 -13.89 0.50
CA ASN A 155 -4.84 -15.03 -0.40
C ASN A 155 -5.78 -14.71 -1.56
N VAL A 156 -5.37 -15.07 -2.78
CA VAL A 156 -6.12 -14.86 -4.01
C VAL A 156 -6.35 -16.19 -4.71
N ASP A 157 -7.59 -16.53 -5.00
CA ASP A 157 -7.96 -17.60 -5.90
C ASP A 157 -8.91 -17.06 -6.98
N PHE A 158 -8.38 -16.87 -8.19
CA PHE A 158 -9.17 -16.33 -9.30
C PHE A 158 -10.30 -17.26 -9.76
N ARG A 159 -10.26 -18.55 -9.42
CA ARG A 159 -11.33 -19.51 -9.75
C ARG A 159 -12.49 -19.45 -8.75
N ASN A 160 -12.16 -19.11 -7.50
CA ASN A 160 -13.13 -18.98 -6.42
C ASN A 160 -13.01 -17.57 -5.79
N PRO A 161 -13.39 -16.51 -6.54
CA PRO A 161 -13.31 -15.15 -6.01
C PRO A 161 -14.21 -15.01 -4.77
N THR A 162 -13.79 -14.19 -3.84
CA THR A 162 -14.56 -13.87 -2.64
C THR A 162 -15.94 -13.31 -2.99
N HIS A 163 -16.87 -13.36 -2.03
CA HIS A 163 -18.18 -12.70 -2.21
C HIS A 163 -17.97 -11.21 -2.57
N GLN A 164 -18.62 -10.79 -3.66
CA GLN A 164 -18.48 -9.42 -4.13
C GLN A 164 -19.24 -8.45 -3.22
N PRO A 165 -18.61 -7.34 -2.82
CA PRO A 165 -19.26 -6.35 -1.96
C PRO A 165 -20.22 -5.42 -2.72
N PHE A 166 -20.22 -5.48 -4.09
CA PHE A 166 -21.04 -4.61 -4.95
C PHE A 166 -21.51 -5.31 -6.21
#